data_d3932ea148ee83e30494aab1d88820ed
#
_entry.id   d3932ea148ee83e30494aab1d88820ed
#
_cell.length_a   1.000
_cell.length_b   1.000
_cell.length_c   1.000
_cell.angle_alpha   90.00
_cell.angle_beta   90.00
_cell.angle_gamma   90.00
#
_symmetry.space_group_name_H-M   'P 1'
#
loop_
_entity.id
_entity.type
_entity.pdbx_description
1 polymer ?
#
loop_
_entity_poly.entity_id
_entity_poly.type
_entity_poly.pdbx_seq_one_letter_code
_entity_poly.pdbx_strand_id
1 'polypeptide(L)'
;LSNVSAGDTTPGEDVNPDESDVPFTILSRDSPSVDTEKWSLKIRMNDDSYQNNTTFEITTQICLNNGVCDPPVKMDANIEGQEHTISLTPPSDHTYVNWRVKAIYEDGNSTNYPFGDWYKTWSSCWNQDGVYGGIDSTEDGCNSEDEGIPGFEMFLATTAIISAAAFSRRK
;
A
#
# COMPACT_ATOMS: atom_id res chain seq x y z
N LEU A 1 -16.11 22.76 19.68
CA LEU A 1 -15.21 21.60 19.72
C LEU A 1 -16.01 20.36 19.37
N SER A 2 -16.14 20.09 18.08
CA SER A 2 -16.75 18.85 17.60
C SER A 2 -15.70 17.75 17.72
N ASN A 3 -15.92 16.84 18.67
CA ASN A 3 -15.20 15.56 18.69
C ASN A 3 -15.63 14.77 17.46
N VAL A 4 -14.83 14.76 16.41
CA VAL A 4 -14.93 13.74 15.38
C VAL A 4 -14.45 12.47 16.04
N SER A 5 -15.39 11.67 16.52
CA SER A 5 -15.15 10.29 16.92
C SER A 5 -14.64 9.55 15.69
N ALA A 6 -13.62 8.71 15.85
CA ALA A 6 -13.24 7.74 14.85
C ALA A 6 -14.51 6.97 14.47
N GLY A 7 -15.08 7.30 13.31
CA GLY A 7 -16.26 6.61 12.81
C GLY A 7 -15.87 5.16 12.55
N ASP A 8 -16.79 4.24 12.81
CA ASP A 8 -16.68 2.85 12.42
C ASP A 8 -16.26 2.83 10.94
N THR A 9 -15.00 2.48 10.69
CA THR A 9 -14.49 2.43 9.32
C THR A 9 -15.09 1.22 8.64
N THR A 10 -15.88 1.44 7.61
CA THR A 10 -16.37 0.36 6.75
C THR A 10 -15.17 -0.32 6.10
N PRO A 11 -15.02 -1.65 6.25
CA PRO A 11 -13.94 -2.36 5.58
C PRO A 11 -13.92 -2.10 4.08
N GLY A 12 -12.74 -1.77 3.54
CA GLY A 12 -12.56 -1.45 2.12
C GLY A 12 -12.88 -0.01 1.71
N GLU A 13 -13.39 0.83 2.63
CA GLU A 13 -13.60 2.24 2.37
C GLU A 13 -12.43 3.08 2.90
N ASP A 14 -11.81 3.87 2.04
CA ASP A 14 -10.72 4.76 2.41
C ASP A 14 -11.18 5.82 3.40
N VAL A 15 -10.34 6.12 4.40
CA VAL A 15 -10.56 7.22 5.33
C VAL A 15 -9.75 8.42 4.86
N ASN A 16 -10.46 9.45 4.43
CA ASN A 16 -9.88 10.67 3.88
C ASN A 16 -10.02 11.86 4.83
N PRO A 17 -9.13 12.88 4.74
CA PRO A 17 -9.38 14.16 5.38
C PRO A 17 -10.60 14.85 4.77
N ASP A 18 -11.32 15.59 5.60
CA ASP A 18 -12.13 16.70 5.11
C ASP A 18 -11.18 17.87 4.85
N GLU A 19 -11.04 18.27 3.59
CA GLU A 19 -10.09 19.32 3.19
C GLU A 19 -10.41 20.68 3.81
N SER A 20 -11.63 20.89 4.32
CA SER A 20 -11.99 22.10 5.06
C SER A 20 -11.40 22.14 6.49
N ASP A 21 -11.06 20.98 7.04
CA ASP A 21 -10.63 20.84 8.44
C ASP A 21 -9.11 20.64 8.58
N VAL A 22 -8.39 20.56 7.46
CA VAL A 22 -6.95 20.29 7.43
C VAL A 22 -6.18 21.40 6.70
N PRO A 23 -4.90 21.64 7.05
CA PRO A 23 -4.08 22.67 6.41
C PRO A 23 -3.44 22.21 5.09
N PHE A 24 -4.02 21.22 4.40
CA PHE A 24 -3.50 20.70 3.13
C PHE A 24 -4.63 20.13 2.25
N THR A 25 -4.33 19.95 0.98
CA THR A 25 -5.17 19.23 0.03
C THR A 25 -4.43 18.00 -0.51
N ILE A 26 -5.14 16.95 -0.88
CA ILE A 26 -4.58 15.78 -1.56
C ILE A 26 -4.52 16.10 -3.05
N LEU A 27 -3.32 16.18 -3.62
CA LEU A 27 -3.15 16.35 -5.06
C LEU A 27 -3.25 15.02 -5.82
N SER A 28 -2.68 13.97 -5.25
CA SER A 28 -2.81 12.60 -5.74
C SER A 28 -2.54 11.59 -4.64
N ARG A 29 -3.19 10.46 -4.74
CA ARG A 29 -2.96 9.30 -3.89
C ARG A 29 -3.35 8.05 -4.66
N ASP A 30 -2.48 7.03 -4.64
CA ASP A 30 -2.81 5.73 -5.20
C ASP A 30 -3.88 5.06 -4.32
N SER A 31 -4.99 4.67 -4.92
CA SER A 31 -6.06 3.93 -4.24
C SER A 31 -6.81 3.04 -5.24
N PRO A 32 -6.98 1.75 -4.90
CA PRO A 32 -6.45 1.08 -3.73
C PRO A 32 -4.92 1.00 -3.72
N SER A 33 -4.31 0.68 -2.58
CA SER A 33 -2.91 0.27 -2.54
C SER A 33 -2.79 -1.17 -3.03
N VAL A 34 -1.75 -1.48 -3.82
CA VAL A 34 -1.55 -2.80 -4.41
C VAL A 34 -0.35 -3.47 -3.76
N ASP A 35 -0.48 -4.78 -3.47
CA ASP A 35 0.58 -5.58 -2.90
C ASP A 35 1.85 -5.50 -3.74
N THR A 36 2.98 -5.26 -3.08
CA THR A 36 4.33 -5.16 -3.68
C THR A 36 4.52 -4.06 -4.72
N GLU A 37 3.49 -3.27 -5.02
CA GLU A 37 3.59 -2.13 -5.91
C GLU A 37 3.87 -0.83 -5.15
N LYS A 38 4.43 0.14 -5.86
CA LYS A 38 4.70 1.45 -5.28
C LYS A 38 3.41 2.20 -5.01
N TRP A 39 3.15 2.51 -3.74
CA TRP A 39 2.11 3.44 -3.31
C TRP A 39 2.69 4.82 -3.08
N SER A 40 1.97 5.86 -3.52
CA SER A 40 2.40 7.25 -3.40
C SER A 40 1.27 8.13 -2.89
N LEU A 41 1.65 9.14 -2.10
CA LEU A 41 0.78 10.22 -1.64
C LEU A 41 1.46 11.55 -1.93
N LYS A 42 0.73 12.46 -2.57
CA LYS A 42 1.15 13.85 -2.79
C LYS A 42 0.12 14.79 -2.20
N ILE A 43 0.56 15.64 -1.30
CA ILE A 43 -0.26 16.67 -0.66
C ILE A 43 0.33 18.05 -0.92
N ARG A 44 -0.52 19.06 -0.88
CA ARG A 44 -0.10 20.46 -0.96
C ARG A 44 -0.52 21.18 0.31
N MET A 45 0.44 21.81 0.97
CA MET A 45 0.20 22.71 2.12
C MET A 45 -0.60 23.92 1.64
N ASN A 46 -1.55 24.40 2.44
CA ASN A 46 -2.28 25.62 2.12
C ASN A 46 -1.39 26.87 2.26
N ASP A 47 -1.81 27.96 1.64
CA ASP A 47 -1.02 29.18 1.58
C ASP A 47 -0.80 29.80 2.97
N ASP A 48 -1.79 29.75 3.85
CA ASP A 48 -1.70 30.30 5.20
C ASP A 48 -0.63 29.58 6.03
N SER A 49 -0.62 28.25 6.00
CA SER A 49 0.39 27.44 6.70
C SER A 49 1.78 27.67 6.15
N TYR A 50 1.90 27.77 4.82
CA TYR A 50 3.17 28.03 4.16
C TYR A 50 3.76 29.40 4.52
N GLN A 51 2.94 30.45 4.52
CA GLN A 51 3.33 31.80 4.89
C GLN A 51 3.70 31.94 6.36
N ASN A 52 3.11 31.10 7.22
CA ASN A 52 3.38 31.04 8.65
C ASN A 52 4.50 30.05 9.03
N ASN A 53 5.38 29.71 8.10
CA ASN A 53 6.53 28.82 8.30
C ASN A 53 6.17 27.46 8.95
N THR A 54 4.95 26.96 8.70
CA THR A 54 4.56 25.62 9.12
C THR A 54 5.35 24.58 8.34
N THR A 55 5.76 23.50 8.99
CA THR A 55 6.39 22.34 8.35
C THR A 55 5.53 21.10 8.54
N PHE A 56 5.57 20.17 7.57
CA PHE A 56 4.85 18.91 7.65
C PHE A 56 5.79 17.73 7.85
N GLU A 57 5.39 16.84 8.73
CA GLU A 57 5.94 15.49 8.85
C GLU A 57 4.84 14.50 8.50
N ILE A 58 5.10 13.63 7.52
CA ILE A 58 4.16 12.58 7.12
C ILE A 58 4.64 11.27 7.74
N THR A 59 3.74 10.58 8.43
CA THR A 59 4.01 9.29 9.05
C THR A 59 3.08 8.26 8.43
N THR A 60 3.62 7.08 8.13
CA THR A 60 2.86 5.94 7.63
C THR A 60 2.96 4.75 8.59
N GLN A 61 2.01 3.84 8.48
CA GLN A 61 2.00 2.56 9.17
C GLN A 61 1.31 1.54 8.27
N ILE A 62 1.90 0.38 8.08
CA ILE A 62 1.31 -0.70 7.31
C ILE A 62 0.66 -1.70 8.26
N CYS A 63 -0.57 -2.09 7.97
CA CYS A 63 -1.27 -3.14 8.69
C CYS A 63 -1.49 -4.34 7.77
N LEU A 64 -1.28 -5.54 8.31
CA LEU A 64 -1.30 -6.79 7.57
C LEU A 64 -2.64 -7.53 7.73
N ASN A 65 -2.92 -8.43 6.81
CA ASN A 65 -4.12 -9.26 6.80
C ASN A 65 -4.27 -10.20 8.03
N ASN A 66 -3.21 -10.36 8.80
CA ASN A 66 -3.25 -11.05 10.09
C ASN A 66 -3.64 -10.16 11.29
N GLY A 67 -3.98 -8.89 11.03
CA GLY A 67 -4.37 -7.91 12.05
C GLY A 67 -3.21 -7.23 12.77
N VAL A 68 -1.96 -7.51 12.40
CA VAL A 68 -0.77 -6.88 13.00
C VAL A 68 -0.38 -5.65 12.19
N CYS A 69 -0.09 -4.55 12.88
CA CYS A 69 0.44 -3.35 12.24
C CYS A 69 1.92 -3.16 12.59
N ASP A 70 2.71 -2.77 11.61
CA ASP A 70 4.10 -2.37 11.82
C ASP A 70 4.20 -1.11 12.69
N PRO A 71 5.34 -0.84 13.32
CA PRO A 71 5.57 0.45 13.98
C PRO A 71 5.42 1.60 12.99
N PRO A 72 4.84 2.74 13.40
CA PRO A 72 4.76 3.92 12.54
C PRO A 72 6.13 4.43 12.11
N VAL A 73 6.26 4.81 10.84
CA VAL A 73 7.50 5.31 10.25
C VAL A 73 7.30 6.73 9.72
N LYS A 74 8.15 7.66 10.16
CA LYS A 74 8.24 8.99 9.56
C LYS A 74 8.86 8.86 8.17
N MET A 75 8.17 9.39 7.18
CA MET A 75 8.58 9.31 5.79
C MET A 75 9.52 10.46 5.40
N ASP A 76 10.51 10.15 4.57
CA ASP A 76 11.31 11.16 3.89
C ASP A 76 10.51 11.69 2.70
N ALA A 77 9.95 12.88 2.85
CA ALA A 77 9.17 13.51 1.79
C ALA A 77 10.07 14.26 0.80
N ASN A 78 9.82 14.08 -0.50
CA ASN A 78 10.29 15.03 -1.51
C ASN A 78 9.45 16.30 -1.42
N ILE A 79 10.09 17.45 -1.15
CA ILE A 79 9.41 18.73 -0.94
C ILE A 79 9.76 19.67 -2.09
N GLU A 80 8.72 20.11 -2.81
CA GLU A 80 8.81 21.07 -3.89
C GLU A 80 7.87 22.26 -3.61
N GLY A 81 8.41 23.32 -3.01
CA GLY A 81 7.60 24.44 -2.53
C GLY A 81 6.61 24.01 -1.44
N GLN A 82 5.32 24.07 -1.73
CA GLN A 82 4.25 23.64 -0.83
C GLN A 82 3.90 22.16 -0.98
N GLU A 83 4.43 21.47 -1.99
CA GLU A 83 4.07 20.10 -2.31
C GLU A 83 5.00 19.11 -1.60
N HIS A 84 4.41 18.10 -0.98
CA HIS A 84 5.10 17.04 -0.26
C HIS A 84 4.69 15.71 -0.87
N THR A 85 5.66 14.95 -1.34
CA THR A 85 5.45 13.65 -1.96
C THR A 85 6.17 12.58 -1.15
N ILE A 86 5.44 11.54 -0.76
CA ILE A 86 6.01 10.33 -0.16
C ILE A 86 5.66 9.12 -1.00
N SER A 87 6.45 8.05 -0.86
CA SER A 87 6.11 6.74 -1.43
C SER A 87 6.69 5.62 -0.59
N LEU A 88 6.02 4.48 -0.64
CA LEU A 88 6.45 3.23 -0.04
C LEU A 88 5.99 2.05 -0.91
N THR A 89 6.49 0.86 -0.63
CA THR A 89 6.02 -0.38 -1.26
C THR A 89 5.50 -1.29 -0.15
N PRO A 90 4.18 -1.51 -0.07
CA PRO A 90 3.63 -2.40 0.95
C PRO A 90 3.96 -3.86 0.64
N PRO A 91 4.03 -4.73 1.65
CA PRO A 91 4.22 -6.17 1.45
C PRO A 91 3.01 -6.85 0.82
N SER A 92 3.16 -8.12 0.47
CA SER A 92 2.16 -8.91 -0.27
C SER A 92 0.91 -9.32 0.51
N ASP A 93 0.77 -8.92 1.74
CA ASP A 93 -0.34 -9.32 2.61
C ASP A 93 -0.86 -8.14 3.44
N HIS A 94 -0.71 -6.92 2.92
CA HIS A 94 -1.17 -5.75 3.64
C HIS A 94 -2.68 -5.54 3.50
N THR A 95 -3.30 -5.10 4.59
CA THR A 95 -4.72 -4.75 4.65
C THR A 95 -4.96 -3.31 4.21
N TYR A 96 -4.14 -2.40 4.73
CA TYR A 96 -4.20 -0.99 4.40
C TYR A 96 -2.89 -0.27 4.76
N VAL A 97 -2.69 0.87 4.12
CA VAL A 97 -1.69 1.86 4.47
C VAL A 97 -2.36 2.95 5.30
N ASN A 98 -1.98 3.05 6.56
CA ASN A 98 -2.31 4.18 7.42
C ASN A 98 -1.38 5.34 7.12
N TRP A 99 -1.89 6.57 7.16
CA TRP A 99 -1.07 7.75 7.04
C TRP A 99 -1.64 8.92 7.84
N ARG A 100 -0.78 9.83 8.26
CA ARG A 100 -1.16 11.06 8.94
C ARG A 100 -0.14 12.15 8.68
N VAL A 101 -0.57 13.39 8.81
CA VAL A 101 0.26 14.58 8.68
C VAL A 101 0.35 15.26 10.03
N LYS A 102 1.57 15.56 10.48
CA LYS A 102 1.83 16.40 11.65
C LYS A 102 2.25 17.78 11.15
N ALA A 103 1.44 18.79 11.42
CA ALA A 103 1.83 20.17 11.21
C ALA A 103 2.62 20.65 12.42
N ILE A 104 3.79 21.23 12.18
CA ILE A 104 4.67 21.84 13.20
C ILE A 104 4.72 23.33 12.91
N TYR A 105 4.29 24.12 13.86
CA TYR A 105 4.18 25.57 13.72
C TYR A 105 5.48 26.27 14.15
N GLU A 106 5.63 27.54 13.76
CA GLU A 106 6.81 28.35 14.05
C GLU A 106 7.11 28.47 15.56
N ASP A 107 6.06 28.46 16.38
CA ASP A 107 6.17 28.52 17.85
C ASP A 107 6.60 27.18 18.50
N GLY A 108 6.82 26.13 17.70
CA GLY A 108 7.19 24.79 18.14
C GLY A 108 6.01 23.90 18.55
N ASN A 109 4.78 24.44 18.60
CA ASN A 109 3.58 23.63 18.78
C ASN A 109 3.32 22.74 17.56
N SER A 110 2.53 21.68 17.71
CA SER A 110 2.19 20.80 16.59
C SER A 110 0.80 20.20 16.73
N THR A 111 0.21 19.87 15.57
CA THR A 111 -1.09 19.21 15.48
C THR A 111 -0.99 18.03 14.53
N ASN A 112 -1.57 16.88 14.91
CA ASN A 112 -1.69 15.72 14.04
C ASN A 112 -3.05 15.75 13.31
N TYR A 113 -3.02 15.39 12.06
CA TYR A 113 -4.19 15.22 11.20
C TYR A 113 -4.19 13.78 10.63
N PRO A 114 -5.19 12.94 10.96
CA PRO A 114 -6.24 13.22 11.96
C PRO A 114 -5.69 13.20 13.38
N PHE A 115 -6.42 13.84 14.31
CA PHE A 115 -6.07 13.79 15.73
C PHE A 115 -6.48 12.44 16.34
N GLY A 116 -5.51 11.73 16.91
CA GLY A 116 -5.75 10.48 17.64
C GLY A 116 -6.06 9.26 16.77
N ASP A 117 -6.01 9.39 15.43
CA ASP A 117 -6.35 8.34 14.49
C ASP A 117 -5.47 8.39 13.23
N TRP A 118 -5.87 7.68 12.17
CA TRP A 118 -5.19 7.57 10.88
C TRP A 118 -6.17 7.77 9.74
N TYR A 119 -5.71 8.44 8.67
CA TYR A 119 -6.28 8.24 7.34
C TYR A 119 -5.85 6.88 6.83
N LYS A 120 -6.65 6.28 5.96
CA LYS A 120 -6.42 4.93 5.47
C LYS A 120 -6.56 4.86 3.96
N THR A 121 -5.68 4.10 3.33
CA THR A 121 -5.85 3.62 1.97
C THR A 121 -5.90 2.10 2.03
N TRP A 122 -7.03 1.53 1.66
CA TRP A 122 -7.21 0.09 1.67
C TRP A 122 -6.45 -0.59 0.52
N SER A 123 -6.05 -1.83 0.78
CA SER A 123 -5.43 -2.69 -0.23
C SER A 123 -6.43 -3.11 -1.29
N SER A 124 -5.93 -3.40 -2.50
CA SER A 124 -6.73 -4.04 -3.55
C SER A 124 -7.21 -5.45 -3.17
N CYS A 125 -6.51 -6.08 -2.23
CA CYS A 125 -6.95 -7.29 -1.54
C CYS A 125 -6.64 -7.23 -0.04
N TRP A 126 -7.66 -7.27 0.77
CA TRP A 126 -7.55 -7.14 2.23
C TRP A 126 -8.30 -8.25 2.96
N ASN A 127 -7.89 -8.51 4.20
CA ASN A 127 -8.62 -9.35 5.15
C ASN A 127 -8.90 -8.55 6.42
N GLN A 128 -10.13 -8.60 6.87
CA GLN A 128 -10.52 -8.11 8.19
C GLN A 128 -11.45 -9.10 8.85
N ASP A 129 -11.07 -9.59 10.04
CA ASP A 129 -11.85 -10.53 10.84
C ASP A 129 -12.24 -11.83 10.08
N GLY A 130 -11.36 -12.28 9.17
CA GLY A 130 -11.58 -13.48 8.37
C GLY A 130 -12.42 -13.25 7.12
N VAL A 131 -12.80 -12.01 6.83
CA VAL A 131 -13.51 -11.64 5.60
C VAL A 131 -12.52 -11.00 4.63
N TYR A 132 -12.41 -11.58 3.44
CA TYR A 132 -11.62 -11.03 2.34
C TYR A 132 -12.46 -10.06 1.51
N GLY A 133 -11.82 -8.99 1.02
CA GLY A 133 -12.44 -8.00 0.15
C GLY A 133 -11.42 -7.22 -0.65
N GLY A 134 -11.91 -6.32 -1.51
CA GLY A 134 -11.12 -5.58 -2.47
C GLY A 134 -11.27 -6.13 -3.89
N ILE A 135 -10.75 -5.39 -4.89
CA ILE A 135 -10.95 -5.73 -6.31
C ILE A 135 -10.18 -6.97 -6.77
N ASP A 136 -9.13 -7.33 -6.04
CA ASP A 136 -8.27 -8.50 -6.32
C ASP A 136 -8.54 -9.66 -5.36
N SER A 137 -9.61 -9.58 -4.55
CA SER A 137 -10.00 -10.66 -3.64
C SER A 137 -10.81 -11.74 -4.34
N THR A 138 -10.70 -12.98 -3.81
CA THR A 138 -11.56 -14.11 -4.13
C THR A 138 -12.27 -14.61 -2.88
N GLU A 139 -13.20 -15.57 -3.03
CA GLU A 139 -13.85 -16.22 -1.88
C GLU A 139 -12.83 -16.93 -0.96
N ASP A 140 -11.71 -17.37 -1.51
CA ASP A 140 -10.68 -18.14 -0.80
C ASP A 140 -9.48 -17.29 -0.32
N GLY A 141 -9.45 -15.99 -0.65
CA GLY A 141 -8.35 -15.11 -0.25
C GLY A 141 -7.96 -14.07 -1.28
N CYS A 142 -6.77 -13.51 -1.09
CA CYS A 142 -6.15 -12.63 -2.07
C CYS A 142 -5.57 -13.46 -3.21
N ASN A 143 -5.81 -13.05 -4.45
CA ASN A 143 -5.09 -13.59 -5.59
C ASN A 143 -3.62 -13.20 -5.44
N SER A 144 -2.84 -14.00 -4.73
CA SER A 144 -1.44 -14.06 -5.06
C SER A 144 -1.40 -14.56 -6.50
N GLU A 145 -0.97 -13.73 -7.44
CA GLU A 145 -0.46 -14.30 -8.67
C GLU A 145 0.51 -15.37 -8.19
N ASP A 146 0.13 -16.63 -8.41
CA ASP A 146 1.05 -17.73 -8.20
C ASP A 146 2.35 -17.27 -8.85
N GLU A 147 3.39 -17.04 -8.05
CA GLU A 147 4.74 -17.11 -8.55
C GLU A 147 4.83 -18.52 -9.13
N GLY A 148 4.39 -18.63 -10.37
CA GLY A 148 4.55 -19.83 -11.16
C GLY A 148 6.01 -20.16 -11.01
N ILE A 149 6.30 -21.25 -10.31
CA ILE A 149 7.66 -21.78 -10.17
C ILE A 149 8.25 -21.70 -11.58
N PRO A 150 9.30 -20.87 -11.82
CA PRO A 150 9.82 -20.72 -13.18
C PRO A 150 10.23 -22.10 -13.68
N GLY A 151 9.36 -22.67 -14.52
CA GLY A 151 9.71 -23.74 -15.42
C GLY A 151 10.45 -24.93 -14.82
N PHE A 152 9.75 -25.79 -14.08
CA PHE A 152 10.01 -27.20 -14.28
C PHE A 152 9.34 -27.59 -15.62
N GLU A 153 9.89 -27.10 -16.73
CA GLU A 153 9.70 -27.75 -18.00
C GLU A 153 10.27 -29.14 -17.85
N MET A 154 9.38 -30.10 -17.60
CA MET A 154 9.71 -31.51 -17.67
C MET A 154 10.10 -31.75 -19.13
N PHE A 155 11.42 -31.70 -19.40
CA PHE A 155 11.97 -32.23 -20.62
C PHE A 155 11.66 -33.73 -20.62
N LEU A 156 10.55 -34.09 -21.27
CA LEU A 156 10.31 -35.44 -21.71
C LEU A 156 11.40 -35.73 -22.75
N ALA A 157 12.54 -36.21 -22.27
CA ALA A 157 13.56 -36.82 -23.10
C ALA A 157 12.96 -38.08 -23.68
N THR A 158 12.35 -37.95 -24.83
CA THR A 158 12.02 -39.09 -25.70
C THR A 158 13.33 -39.69 -26.18
N THR A 159 13.83 -40.67 -25.44
CA THR A 159 14.89 -41.56 -25.90
C THR A 159 14.34 -42.39 -27.05
N ALA A 160 14.59 -41.91 -28.27
CA ALA A 160 14.37 -42.70 -29.46
C ALA A 160 15.39 -43.87 -29.47
N ILE A 161 14.90 -45.04 -29.12
CA ILE A 161 15.66 -46.29 -29.27
C ILE A 161 15.71 -46.58 -30.75
N ILE A 162 16.84 -46.24 -31.39
CA ILE A 162 17.15 -46.68 -32.75
C ILE A 162 17.58 -48.12 -32.68
N SER A 163 16.68 -49.04 -32.98
CA SER A 163 17.00 -50.45 -33.19
C SER A 163 17.73 -50.61 -34.50
N ALA A 164 19.04 -50.71 -34.44
CA ALA A 164 19.83 -51.10 -35.61
C ALA A 164 19.67 -52.61 -35.86
N ALA A 165 18.81 -52.92 -36.80
CA ALA A 165 18.75 -54.30 -37.34
C ALA A 165 19.97 -54.58 -38.24
N ALA A 166 20.94 -55.27 -37.71
CA ALA A 166 22.07 -55.77 -38.47
C ALA A 166 21.58 -56.95 -39.33
N PHE A 167 21.40 -56.71 -40.62
CA PHE A 167 21.24 -57.80 -41.58
C PHE A 167 22.59 -58.46 -41.84
N SER A 168 22.83 -59.66 -41.29
CA SER A 168 23.91 -60.53 -41.65
C SER A 168 23.51 -61.34 -42.87
N ARG A 169 24.04 -61.01 -44.05
CA ARG A 169 23.99 -61.88 -45.21
C ARG A 169 25.14 -62.82 -45.12
N ARG A 170 24.83 -64.10 -45.00
CA ARG A 170 25.75 -65.18 -45.26
C ARG A 170 25.54 -65.71 -46.64
N LYS A 171 26.62 -65.89 -47.29
CA LYS A 171 26.80 -66.87 -48.31
C LYS A 171 27.65 -68.04 -47.78
#